data_cfc1af425b10d7ccd35bb30c72766cfb
#
_entry.id   cfc1af425b10d7ccd35bb30c72766cfb
#
_cell.length_a   1.000
_cell.length_b   1.000
_cell.length_c   1.000
_cell.angle_alpha   90.00
_cell.angle_beta   90.00
_cell.angle_gamma   90.00
#
_symmetry.space_group_name_H-M   'P 1'
#
loop_
_entity.id
_entity.type
_entity.pdbx_description
1 polymer ?
#
loop_
_entity_poly.entity_id
_entity_poly.type
_entity_poly.pdbx_seq_one_letter_code
_entity_poly.pdbx_strand_id
1 'polypeptide(L)'
;MNCIATVSADSAIGAISDIRAWAESSTDTLSAQPSRPTNAVIEALLSRSAAKYYDVDAVLSDDQIRDLVRIGTSAPTSFHLQNWRFIAVRTPEAKARLRPIAWNQPAITDAAVTFIVIGKLADASTVPARLAPVVEAGIMPAHLVPEWEKPARSLYDDQPQRQRDEAVRTATFGTAAIIYAARSLGWGSTPMIGFDADAVHREFGLADDEIPVMLLTVGPERAGNWPQKPRMPIIDVLDFA
;
A
#
# COMPACT_ATOMS: atom_id res chain seq x y z
N MET A 1 -28.62 -7.07 -24.92
CA MET A 1 -29.20 -7.86 -23.81
C MET A 1 -28.22 -7.77 -22.67
N ASN A 2 -28.52 -6.89 -21.71
CA ASN A 2 -27.69 -6.65 -20.51
C ASN A 2 -28.01 -7.72 -19.47
N CYS A 3 -27.01 -8.50 -19.07
CA CYS A 3 -27.05 -9.26 -17.82
C CYS A 3 -26.11 -8.55 -16.83
N ILE A 4 -26.65 -7.59 -16.07
CA ILE A 4 -26.04 -7.10 -14.84
C ILE A 4 -26.51 -8.09 -13.77
N ALA A 5 -25.58 -8.92 -13.26
CA ALA A 5 -25.84 -9.74 -12.10
C ALA A 5 -25.96 -8.82 -10.88
N THR A 6 -27.19 -8.59 -10.42
CA THR A 6 -27.46 -7.93 -9.15
C THR A 6 -27.06 -8.89 -8.02
N VAL A 7 -25.98 -8.56 -7.31
CA VAL A 7 -25.68 -9.18 -6.01
C VAL A 7 -26.80 -8.79 -5.06
N SER A 8 -27.53 -9.77 -4.49
CA SER A 8 -28.66 -9.48 -3.62
C SER A 8 -28.21 -8.84 -2.32
N ALA A 9 -28.99 -7.88 -1.83
CA ALA A 9 -28.72 -7.17 -0.54
C ALA A 9 -28.59 -8.14 0.63
N ASP A 10 -29.19 -9.31 0.57
CA ASP A 10 -29.15 -10.33 1.61
C ASP A 10 -27.76 -10.95 1.81
N SER A 11 -26.93 -11.04 0.75
CA SER A 11 -25.57 -11.57 0.87
C SER A 11 -24.61 -10.57 1.55
N ALA A 12 -24.86 -9.28 1.40
CA ALA A 12 -24.08 -8.22 2.06
C ALA A 12 -24.43 -8.11 3.57
N ILE A 13 -25.71 -8.28 3.92
CA ILE A 13 -26.18 -8.26 5.32
C ILE A 13 -25.64 -9.46 6.10
N GLY A 14 -25.58 -10.65 5.49
CA GLY A 14 -24.96 -11.83 6.08
C GLY A 14 -23.48 -11.64 6.41
N ALA A 15 -22.72 -11.00 5.52
CA ALA A 15 -21.29 -10.73 5.75
C ALA A 15 -21.03 -9.73 6.90
N ILE A 16 -21.92 -8.75 7.10
CA ILE A 16 -21.81 -7.74 8.17
C ILE A 16 -22.16 -8.37 9.54
N SER A 17 -23.20 -9.24 9.61
CA SER A 17 -23.53 -9.96 10.84
C SER A 17 -22.41 -10.88 11.32
N ASP A 18 -21.69 -11.49 10.37
CA ASP A 18 -20.56 -12.37 10.63
C ASP A 18 -19.32 -11.64 11.16
N ILE A 19 -19.10 -10.40 10.72
CA ILE A 19 -18.03 -9.53 11.24
C ILE A 19 -18.35 -9.08 12.69
N ARG A 20 -19.63 -8.80 13.02
CA ARG A 20 -20.06 -8.45 14.38
C ARG A 20 -19.86 -9.61 15.37
N ALA A 21 -20.26 -10.81 15.01
CA ALA A 21 -20.08 -12.00 15.83
C ALA A 21 -18.60 -12.30 16.10
N TRP A 22 -17.69 -11.95 15.17
CA TRP A 22 -16.25 -12.09 15.35
C TRP A 22 -15.68 -11.06 16.34
N ALA A 23 -16.13 -9.81 16.31
CA ALA A 23 -15.65 -8.73 17.19
C ALA A 23 -16.07 -8.97 18.66
N GLU A 24 -17.25 -9.50 18.89
CA GLU A 24 -17.79 -9.79 20.23
C GLU A 24 -17.14 -11.02 20.87
N SER A 25 -16.63 -11.99 20.07
CA SER A 25 -15.98 -13.22 20.58
C SER A 25 -14.50 -13.06 20.93
N SER A 26 -13.90 -11.90 20.64
CA SER A 26 -12.46 -11.66 20.86
C SER A 26 -12.07 -11.41 22.33
N THR A 27 -13.01 -11.44 23.27
CA THR A 27 -12.77 -11.29 24.70
C THR A 27 -12.75 -12.60 25.49
N ASP A 28 -13.03 -13.74 24.86
CA ASP A 28 -13.03 -15.05 25.53
C ASP A 28 -11.98 -16.00 24.96
N THR A 29 -11.14 -16.48 25.87
CA THR A 29 -10.25 -17.67 25.82
C THR A 29 -10.13 -18.47 24.52
N LEU A 30 -8.89 -18.71 24.11
CA LEU A 30 -8.40 -19.66 23.10
C LEU A 30 -9.08 -21.06 23.15
N SER A 31 -10.30 -21.17 22.70
CA SER A 31 -10.94 -22.47 22.40
C SER A 31 -11.19 -22.55 20.89
N ALA A 32 -10.83 -23.71 20.31
CA ALA A 32 -10.91 -23.99 18.88
C ALA A 32 -12.27 -23.63 18.28
N GLN A 33 -12.31 -22.60 17.44
CA GLN A 33 -13.50 -22.24 16.67
C GLN A 33 -13.61 -23.09 15.40
N PRO A 34 -14.82 -23.44 14.92
CA PRO A 34 -14.99 -24.18 13.68
C PRO A 34 -14.44 -23.38 12.50
N SER A 35 -13.74 -24.06 11.59
CA SER A 35 -13.12 -23.48 10.40
C SER A 35 -14.17 -22.78 9.52
N ARG A 36 -14.27 -21.46 9.64
CA ARG A 36 -14.96 -20.65 8.61
C ARG A 36 -14.14 -20.71 7.32
N PRO A 37 -14.76 -20.69 6.13
CA PRO A 37 -14.03 -20.50 4.90
C PRO A 37 -13.35 -19.13 4.99
N THR A 38 -12.06 -19.11 5.30
CA THR A 38 -11.27 -17.90 5.40
C THR A 38 -11.10 -17.31 3.99
N ASN A 39 -11.60 -16.09 3.79
CA ASN A 39 -11.27 -15.33 2.61
C ASN A 39 -9.77 -15.01 2.65
N ALA A 40 -9.02 -15.43 1.65
CA ALA A 40 -7.56 -15.27 1.59
C ALA A 40 -7.11 -13.82 1.81
N VAL A 41 -7.91 -12.83 1.40
CA VAL A 41 -7.62 -11.41 1.63
C VAL A 41 -7.72 -11.07 3.12
N ILE A 42 -8.78 -11.50 3.79
CA ILE A 42 -8.97 -11.27 5.24
C ILE A 42 -7.86 -11.96 6.03
N GLU A 43 -7.50 -13.18 5.66
CA GLU A 43 -6.42 -13.92 6.28
C GLU A 43 -5.07 -13.19 6.14
N ALA A 44 -4.74 -12.69 4.95
CA ALA A 44 -3.54 -11.89 4.73
C ALA A 44 -3.51 -10.63 5.60
N LEU A 45 -4.65 -9.93 5.72
CA LEU A 45 -4.82 -8.74 6.56
C LEU A 45 -4.58 -9.04 8.04
N LEU A 46 -5.21 -10.10 8.56
CA LEU A 46 -5.18 -10.44 9.98
C LEU A 46 -3.88 -11.12 10.40
N SER A 47 -3.25 -11.91 9.52
CA SER A 47 -2.01 -12.62 9.81
C SER A 47 -0.74 -11.79 9.58
N ARG A 48 -0.84 -10.61 8.96
CA ARG A 48 0.32 -9.76 8.68
C ARG A 48 0.88 -9.15 9.96
N SER A 49 2.17 -9.29 10.16
CA SER A 49 2.94 -8.55 11.17
C SER A 49 4.13 -7.84 10.51
N ALA A 50 4.77 -6.93 11.22
CA ALA A 50 6.02 -6.31 10.75
C ALA A 50 7.17 -7.30 10.95
N ALA A 51 7.86 -7.66 9.87
CA ALA A 51 9.00 -8.56 9.89
C ALA A 51 10.26 -7.80 10.33
N LYS A 52 10.95 -8.35 11.33
CA LYS A 52 12.25 -7.84 11.80
C LYS A 52 13.41 -8.67 11.24
N TYR A 53 13.18 -9.95 11.06
CA TYR A 53 14.19 -10.93 10.64
C TYR A 53 13.80 -11.53 9.29
N TYR A 54 14.71 -11.42 8.34
CA TYR A 54 14.58 -11.93 6.97
C TYR A 54 15.57 -13.04 6.71
N ASP A 55 15.28 -13.87 5.73
CA ASP A 55 16.24 -14.76 5.12
C ASP A 55 17.19 -13.91 4.25
N VAL A 56 18.43 -13.75 4.72
CA VAL A 56 19.41 -12.86 4.11
C VAL A 56 19.96 -13.41 2.78
N ASP A 57 19.79 -14.69 2.52
CA ASP A 57 20.22 -15.34 1.29
C ASP A 57 19.11 -15.31 0.21
N ALA A 58 17.91 -14.89 0.60
CA ALA A 58 16.79 -14.82 -0.32
C ALA A 58 16.93 -13.66 -1.30
N VAL A 59 16.70 -13.96 -2.58
CA VAL A 59 16.70 -12.98 -3.68
C VAL A 59 15.34 -13.01 -4.37
N LEU A 60 14.75 -11.84 -4.55
CA LEU A 60 13.57 -11.69 -5.39
C LEU A 60 14.00 -11.39 -6.83
N SER A 61 13.39 -12.08 -7.79
CA SER A 61 13.61 -11.80 -9.21
C SER A 61 13.01 -10.44 -9.60
N ASP A 62 13.48 -9.90 -10.74
CA ASP A 62 12.92 -8.67 -11.30
C ASP A 62 11.42 -8.80 -11.54
N ASP A 63 10.95 -9.96 -11.97
CA ASP A 63 9.52 -10.18 -12.26
C ASP A 63 8.70 -10.24 -10.96
N GLN A 64 9.21 -10.84 -9.90
CA GLN A 64 8.57 -10.83 -8.59
C GLN A 64 8.46 -9.39 -8.03
N ILE A 65 9.49 -8.58 -8.20
CA ILE A 65 9.48 -7.16 -7.81
C ILE A 65 8.48 -6.37 -8.65
N ARG A 66 8.45 -6.57 -9.98
CA ARG A 66 7.48 -5.94 -10.88
C ARG A 66 6.04 -6.34 -10.54
N ASP A 67 5.80 -7.61 -10.21
CA ASP A 67 4.47 -8.08 -9.81
C ASP A 67 3.98 -7.43 -8.52
N LEU A 68 4.84 -7.28 -7.52
CA LEU A 68 4.50 -6.53 -6.30
C LEU A 68 4.09 -5.08 -6.61
N VAL A 69 4.87 -4.40 -7.45
CA VAL A 69 4.57 -3.02 -7.83
C VAL A 69 3.30 -2.94 -8.68
N ARG A 70 3.11 -3.88 -9.64
CA ARG A 70 1.88 -3.96 -10.44
C ARG A 70 0.63 -4.13 -9.58
N ILE A 71 0.69 -4.99 -8.54
CA ILE A 71 -0.41 -5.13 -7.58
C ILE A 71 -0.56 -3.85 -6.75
N GLY A 72 0.55 -3.26 -6.29
CA GLY A 72 0.53 -1.99 -5.56
C GLY A 72 -0.14 -0.87 -6.34
N THR A 73 0.15 -0.77 -7.64
CA THR A 73 -0.42 0.25 -8.52
C THR A 73 -1.86 -0.01 -8.95
N SER A 74 -2.47 -1.13 -8.54
CA SER A 74 -3.93 -1.33 -8.68
C SER A 74 -4.75 -0.63 -7.59
N ALA A 75 -4.10 -0.05 -6.59
CA ALA A 75 -4.76 0.73 -5.55
C ALA A 75 -5.47 1.97 -6.12
N PRO A 76 -6.57 2.45 -5.51
CA PRO A 76 -7.27 3.63 -5.98
C PRO A 76 -6.44 4.90 -5.77
N THR A 77 -6.59 5.87 -6.67
CA THR A 77 -5.99 7.19 -6.56
C THR A 77 -7.02 8.29 -6.87
N SER A 78 -6.87 9.44 -6.25
CA SER A 78 -7.69 10.61 -6.52
C SER A 78 -7.56 11.01 -7.99
N PHE A 79 -8.69 11.24 -8.68
CA PHE A 79 -8.75 11.64 -10.09
C PHE A 79 -7.84 10.84 -11.04
N HIS A 80 -7.58 9.59 -10.71
CA HIS A 80 -6.68 8.71 -11.47
C HIS A 80 -5.25 9.27 -11.64
N LEU A 81 -4.79 10.10 -10.68
CA LEU A 81 -3.49 10.76 -10.73
C LEU A 81 -2.32 9.77 -10.78
N GLN A 82 -2.43 8.61 -10.11
CA GLN A 82 -1.37 7.59 -10.02
C GLN A 82 -0.01 8.21 -9.69
N ASN A 83 -0.01 9.16 -8.77
CA ASN A 83 1.12 10.02 -8.43
C ASN A 83 2.05 9.36 -7.41
N TRP A 84 2.47 8.15 -7.69
CA TRP A 84 3.46 7.36 -6.96
C TRP A 84 4.65 6.99 -7.83
N ARG A 85 5.76 6.67 -7.16
CA ARG A 85 6.94 6.03 -7.74
C ARG A 85 7.57 5.12 -6.70
N PHE A 86 8.19 4.03 -7.14
CA PHE A 86 8.89 3.09 -6.26
C PHE A 86 10.32 2.89 -6.77
N ILE A 87 11.31 3.01 -5.89
CA ILE A 87 12.69 2.61 -6.18
C ILE A 87 12.96 1.32 -5.43
N ALA A 88 13.25 0.25 -6.16
CA ALA A 88 13.62 -1.05 -5.58
C ALA A 88 15.12 -1.09 -5.29
N VAL A 89 15.49 -0.92 -4.04
CA VAL A 89 16.86 -1.02 -3.53
C VAL A 89 17.14 -2.50 -3.22
N ARG A 90 17.92 -3.18 -4.09
CA ARG A 90 18.14 -4.63 -3.99
C ARG A 90 19.60 -5.06 -4.03
N THR A 91 20.48 -4.26 -4.66
CA THR A 91 21.89 -4.61 -4.70
C THR A 91 22.57 -4.31 -3.36
N PRO A 92 23.62 -5.09 -2.97
CA PRO A 92 24.36 -4.84 -1.74
C PRO A 92 24.86 -3.39 -1.63
N GLU A 93 25.35 -2.83 -2.74
CA GLU A 93 25.88 -1.47 -2.78
C GLU A 93 24.78 -0.44 -2.53
N ALA A 94 23.60 -0.58 -3.15
CA ALA A 94 22.47 0.33 -2.95
C ALA A 94 21.91 0.23 -1.54
N LYS A 95 21.81 -0.99 -0.98
CA LYS A 95 21.43 -1.21 0.42
C LYS A 95 22.43 -0.60 1.39
N ALA A 96 23.74 -0.73 1.12
CA ALA A 96 24.79 -0.13 1.93
C ALA A 96 24.72 1.42 1.96
N ARG A 97 24.31 2.06 0.85
CA ARG A 97 24.06 3.52 0.80
C ARG A 97 22.81 3.91 1.57
N LEU A 98 21.73 3.12 1.47
CA LEU A 98 20.46 3.45 2.14
C LEU A 98 20.51 3.23 3.66
N ARG A 99 21.21 2.19 4.14
CA ARG A 99 21.18 1.80 5.54
C ARG A 99 21.57 2.91 6.53
N PRO A 100 22.68 3.67 6.39
CA PRO A 100 23.03 4.75 7.31
C PRO A 100 21.98 5.87 7.31
N ILE A 101 21.36 6.15 6.16
CA ILE A 101 20.27 7.13 6.03
C ILE A 101 19.00 6.67 6.76
N ALA A 102 18.79 5.34 6.84
CA ALA A 102 17.65 4.70 7.50
C ALA A 102 17.99 4.27 8.94
N TRP A 103 18.66 5.11 9.70
CA TRP A 103 19.01 4.93 11.12
C TRP A 103 19.72 3.60 11.41
N ASN A 104 20.52 3.11 10.46
CA ASN A 104 21.25 1.84 10.53
C ASN A 104 20.38 0.61 10.78
N GLN A 105 19.10 0.65 10.40
CA GLN A 105 18.18 -0.49 10.58
C GLN A 105 18.66 -1.72 9.80
N PRO A 106 18.91 -2.88 10.47
CA PRO A 106 19.40 -4.08 9.79
C PRO A 106 18.47 -4.58 8.69
N ALA A 107 17.16 -4.43 8.85
CA ALA A 107 16.16 -4.86 7.88
C ALA A 107 16.40 -4.30 6.46
N ILE A 108 17.06 -3.14 6.32
CA ILE A 108 17.42 -2.54 5.02
C ILE A 108 18.37 -3.45 4.23
N THR A 109 19.34 -4.07 4.91
CA THR A 109 20.32 -4.98 4.28
C THR A 109 19.82 -6.41 4.23
N ASP A 110 19.06 -6.83 5.22
CA ASP A 110 18.68 -8.23 5.43
C ASP A 110 17.48 -8.66 4.55
N ALA A 111 16.56 -7.76 4.25
CA ALA A 111 15.41 -8.05 3.37
C ALA A 111 15.87 -8.26 1.91
N ALA A 112 15.14 -9.06 1.15
CA ALA A 112 15.43 -9.29 -0.27
C ALA A 112 15.41 -7.99 -1.09
N VAL A 113 14.42 -7.11 -0.83
CA VAL A 113 14.31 -5.77 -1.43
C VAL A 113 13.83 -4.76 -0.40
N THR A 114 14.29 -3.51 -0.54
CA THR A 114 13.74 -2.34 0.15
C THR A 114 13.20 -1.37 -0.88
N PHE A 115 11.91 -1.09 -0.84
CA PHE A 115 11.33 -0.03 -1.67
C PHE A 115 11.49 1.32 -0.97
N ILE A 116 12.01 2.32 -1.69
CA ILE A 116 11.78 3.72 -1.36
C ILE A 116 10.43 4.06 -1.99
N VAL A 117 9.44 4.31 -1.15
CA VAL A 117 8.09 4.64 -1.57
C VAL A 117 7.98 6.15 -1.71
N ILE A 118 7.69 6.60 -2.90
CA ILE A 118 7.69 8.00 -3.28
C ILE A 118 6.27 8.41 -3.67
N GLY A 119 5.79 9.50 -3.07
CA GLY A 119 4.62 10.22 -3.53
C GLY A 119 5.05 11.42 -4.37
N LYS A 120 4.43 11.60 -5.52
CA LYS A 120 4.62 12.81 -6.33
C LYS A 120 3.58 13.84 -5.94
N LEU A 121 3.95 15.11 -5.85
CA LEU A 121 3.00 16.19 -5.60
C LEU A 121 1.86 16.12 -6.60
N ALA A 122 0.61 16.27 -6.13
CA ALA A 122 -0.55 16.18 -6.99
C ALA A 122 -0.55 17.33 -8.00
N ASP A 123 -0.48 16.98 -9.28
CA ASP A 123 -0.54 17.91 -10.42
C ASP A 123 -1.79 17.60 -11.24
N ALA A 124 -2.81 18.46 -11.12
CA ALA A 124 -4.08 18.31 -11.81
C ALA A 124 -3.93 18.40 -13.34
N SER A 125 -2.90 19.05 -13.85
CA SER A 125 -2.64 19.14 -15.29
C SER A 125 -2.35 17.79 -15.94
N THR A 126 -1.97 16.77 -15.14
CA THR A 126 -1.70 15.42 -15.60
C THR A 126 -2.96 14.57 -15.82
N VAL A 127 -4.12 14.99 -15.29
CA VAL A 127 -5.37 14.23 -15.34
C VAL A 127 -5.79 13.86 -16.76
N PRO A 128 -5.77 14.75 -17.76
CA PRO A 128 -6.14 14.37 -19.13
C PRO A 128 -5.24 13.27 -19.70
N ALA A 129 -3.93 13.36 -19.51
CA ALA A 129 -2.98 12.35 -19.98
C ALA A 129 -3.15 11.01 -19.25
N ARG A 130 -3.48 11.04 -17.96
CA ARG A 130 -3.76 9.83 -17.17
C ARG A 130 -5.06 9.14 -17.57
N LEU A 131 -6.06 9.91 -18.00
CA LEU A 131 -7.35 9.38 -18.44
C LEU A 131 -7.37 8.98 -19.93
N ALA A 132 -6.41 9.41 -20.74
CA ALA A 132 -6.37 9.09 -22.16
C ALA A 132 -6.49 7.56 -22.44
N PRO A 133 -5.73 6.67 -21.79
CA PRO A 133 -5.86 5.23 -21.99
C PRO A 133 -7.25 4.68 -21.56
N VAL A 134 -7.90 5.32 -20.58
CA VAL A 134 -9.23 4.93 -20.09
C VAL A 134 -10.29 5.25 -21.15
N VAL A 135 -10.12 6.42 -21.82
CA VAL A 135 -10.98 6.83 -22.95
C VAL A 135 -10.74 5.92 -24.16
N GLU A 136 -9.48 5.66 -24.51
CA GLU A 136 -9.11 4.79 -25.64
C GLU A 136 -9.65 3.37 -25.46
N ALA A 137 -9.68 2.86 -24.23
CA ALA A 137 -10.27 1.57 -23.89
C ALA A 137 -11.82 1.56 -23.90
N GLY A 138 -12.47 2.71 -24.17
CA GLY A 138 -13.92 2.82 -24.17
C GLY A 138 -14.59 2.73 -22.79
N ILE A 139 -13.80 2.83 -21.71
CA ILE A 139 -14.30 2.74 -20.33
C ILE A 139 -14.95 4.06 -19.91
N MET A 140 -14.41 5.19 -20.40
CA MET A 140 -14.88 6.53 -20.06
C MET A 140 -15.10 7.35 -21.35
N PRO A 141 -16.25 8.04 -21.50
CA PRO A 141 -16.45 8.98 -22.60
C PRO A 141 -15.49 10.18 -22.52
N ALA A 142 -14.90 10.60 -23.64
CA ALA A 142 -13.92 11.67 -23.70
C ALA A 142 -14.42 13.01 -23.13
N HIS A 143 -15.72 13.32 -23.29
CA HIS A 143 -16.30 14.57 -22.80
C HIS A 143 -16.32 14.69 -21.26
N LEU A 144 -16.13 13.58 -20.52
CA LEU A 144 -16.04 13.61 -19.05
C LEU A 144 -14.63 13.97 -18.53
N VAL A 145 -13.60 13.97 -19.37
CA VAL A 145 -12.22 14.29 -18.92
C VAL A 145 -12.13 15.68 -18.28
N PRO A 146 -12.70 16.76 -18.85
CA PRO A 146 -12.70 18.08 -18.22
C PRO A 146 -13.46 18.11 -16.90
N GLU A 147 -14.48 17.24 -16.73
CA GLU A 147 -15.28 17.14 -15.50
C GLU A 147 -14.46 16.53 -14.34
N TRP A 148 -13.42 15.81 -14.65
CA TRP A 148 -12.46 15.27 -13.67
C TRP A 148 -11.30 16.23 -13.43
N GLU A 149 -10.79 16.87 -14.48
CA GLU A 149 -9.68 17.81 -14.37
C GLU A 149 -10.05 19.06 -13.57
N LYS A 150 -11.22 19.66 -13.83
CA LYS A 150 -11.64 20.90 -13.20
C LYS A 150 -11.70 20.81 -11.66
N PRO A 151 -12.37 19.82 -11.03
CA PRO A 151 -12.35 19.67 -9.57
C PRO A 151 -10.95 19.30 -9.04
N ALA A 152 -10.14 18.56 -9.80
CA ALA A 152 -8.76 18.29 -9.41
C ALA A 152 -7.94 19.58 -9.32
N ARG A 153 -8.05 20.47 -10.31
CA ARG A 153 -7.42 21.80 -10.27
C ARG A 153 -7.92 22.63 -9.07
N SER A 154 -9.20 22.63 -8.82
CA SER A 154 -9.77 23.35 -7.65
C SER A 154 -9.24 22.84 -6.31
N LEU A 155 -8.85 21.56 -6.24
CA LEU A 155 -8.32 20.95 -5.02
C LEU A 155 -6.81 21.15 -4.85
N TYR A 156 -6.04 21.13 -5.96
CA TYR A 156 -4.59 21.02 -5.88
C TYR A 156 -3.83 22.24 -6.42
N ASP A 157 -4.37 23.00 -7.41
CA ASP A 157 -3.67 24.17 -7.93
C ASP A 157 -3.47 25.20 -6.81
N ASP A 158 -2.22 25.67 -6.64
CA ASP A 158 -1.83 26.63 -5.59
C ASP A 158 -2.14 26.16 -4.14
N GLN A 159 -2.25 24.83 -3.92
CA GLN A 159 -2.54 24.22 -2.63
C GLN A 159 -1.43 23.26 -2.20
N PRO A 160 -0.22 23.74 -1.84
CA PRO A 160 0.96 22.89 -1.60
C PRO A 160 0.73 21.84 -0.51
N GLN A 161 -0.03 22.18 0.56
CA GLN A 161 -0.35 21.21 1.61
C GLN A 161 -1.25 20.08 1.08
N ARG A 162 -2.25 20.40 0.27
CA ARG A 162 -3.13 19.38 -0.33
C ARG A 162 -2.41 18.51 -1.35
N GLN A 163 -1.51 19.10 -2.14
CA GLN A 163 -0.65 18.35 -3.06
C GLN A 163 0.21 17.33 -2.32
N ARG A 164 0.82 17.78 -1.21
CA ARG A 164 1.63 16.91 -0.35
C ARG A 164 0.80 15.82 0.32
N ASP A 165 -0.36 16.16 0.88
CA ASP A 165 -1.24 15.21 1.56
C ASP A 165 -1.72 14.13 0.58
N GLU A 166 -2.03 14.51 -0.67
CA GLU A 166 -2.42 13.55 -1.70
C GLU A 166 -1.23 12.65 -2.11
N ALA A 167 -0.03 13.20 -2.25
CA ALA A 167 1.17 12.42 -2.53
C ALA A 167 1.40 11.33 -1.47
N VAL A 168 1.28 11.68 -0.18
CA VAL A 168 1.41 10.75 0.94
C VAL A 168 0.28 9.72 0.92
N ARG A 169 -0.96 10.15 0.73
CA ARG A 169 -2.15 9.27 0.69
C ARG A 169 -2.03 8.23 -0.42
N THR A 170 -1.77 8.67 -1.64
CA THR A 170 -1.63 7.80 -2.81
C THR A 170 -0.51 6.78 -2.61
N ALA A 171 0.69 7.22 -2.21
CA ALA A 171 1.82 6.34 -1.96
C ALA A 171 1.52 5.31 -0.86
N THR A 172 0.79 5.72 0.19
CA THR A 172 0.40 4.83 1.28
C THR A 172 -0.59 3.76 0.83
N PHE A 173 -1.59 4.09 -0.01
CA PHE A 173 -2.50 3.10 -0.58
C PHE A 173 -1.76 2.05 -1.42
N GLY A 174 -0.86 2.48 -2.31
CA GLY A 174 -0.03 1.55 -3.10
C GLY A 174 0.85 0.67 -2.21
N THR A 175 1.45 1.25 -1.16
CA THR A 175 2.27 0.49 -0.20
C THR A 175 1.44 -0.54 0.56
N ALA A 176 0.24 -0.19 1.01
CA ALA A 176 -0.65 -1.15 1.68
C ALA A 176 -0.98 -2.34 0.78
N ALA A 177 -1.26 -2.11 -0.50
CA ALA A 177 -1.49 -3.18 -1.46
C ALA A 177 -0.25 -4.08 -1.66
N ILE A 178 0.96 -3.50 -1.73
CA ILE A 178 2.23 -4.28 -1.79
C ILE A 178 2.40 -5.13 -0.52
N ILE A 179 2.12 -4.58 0.66
CA ILE A 179 2.24 -5.30 1.94
C ILE A 179 1.34 -6.54 1.95
N TYR A 180 0.09 -6.41 1.50
CA TYR A 180 -0.85 -7.55 1.46
C TYR A 180 -0.50 -8.54 0.36
N ALA A 181 -0.03 -8.08 -0.80
CA ALA A 181 0.49 -8.94 -1.84
C ALA A 181 1.70 -9.76 -1.36
N ALA A 182 2.67 -9.13 -0.71
CA ALA A 182 3.82 -9.81 -0.12
C ALA A 182 3.38 -10.89 0.87
N ARG A 183 2.43 -10.56 1.76
CA ARG A 183 1.89 -11.53 2.73
C ARG A 183 1.19 -12.71 2.06
N SER A 184 0.41 -12.48 1.01
CA SER A 184 -0.27 -13.53 0.23
C SER A 184 0.72 -14.45 -0.49
N LEU A 185 1.92 -13.96 -0.81
CA LEU A 185 3.01 -14.73 -1.39
C LEU A 185 3.91 -15.43 -0.34
N GLY A 186 3.55 -15.32 0.95
CA GLY A 186 4.31 -15.91 2.06
C GLY A 186 5.54 -15.09 2.47
N TRP A 187 5.66 -13.84 2.03
CA TRP A 187 6.76 -12.95 2.38
C TRP A 187 6.39 -12.00 3.52
N GLY A 188 7.40 -11.66 4.33
CA GLY A 188 7.31 -10.61 5.31
C GLY A 188 7.52 -9.24 4.72
N SER A 189 7.01 -8.23 5.42
CA SER A 189 7.24 -6.83 5.06
C SER A 189 7.23 -5.92 6.28
N THR A 190 7.96 -4.79 6.19
CA THR A 190 7.97 -3.78 7.25
C THR A 190 8.02 -2.38 6.65
N PRO A 191 6.93 -1.60 6.79
CA PRO A 191 6.95 -0.17 6.50
C PRO A 191 7.68 0.58 7.61
N MET A 192 8.53 1.54 7.23
CA MET A 192 9.37 2.32 8.13
C MET A 192 9.35 3.79 7.75
N ILE A 193 9.26 4.67 8.76
CA ILE A 193 9.40 6.13 8.62
C ILE A 193 10.67 6.66 9.31
N GLY A 194 11.46 5.76 9.91
CA GLY A 194 12.73 6.11 10.59
C GLY A 194 13.86 6.22 9.57
N PHE A 195 13.91 7.32 8.83
CA PHE A 195 14.97 7.67 7.88
C PHE A 195 15.05 9.20 7.70
N ASP A 196 16.19 9.67 7.19
CA ASP A 196 16.39 11.06 6.78
C ASP A 196 15.84 11.24 5.34
N ALA A 197 14.72 11.93 5.21
CA ALA A 197 14.04 12.13 3.94
C ALA A 197 14.89 12.96 2.95
N ASP A 198 15.57 13.99 3.43
CA ASP A 198 16.41 14.86 2.60
C ASP A 198 17.66 14.12 2.11
N ALA A 199 18.23 13.26 2.95
CA ALA A 199 19.35 12.42 2.55
C ALA A 199 18.93 11.37 1.51
N VAL A 200 17.74 10.74 1.65
CA VAL A 200 17.16 9.85 0.64
C VAL A 200 16.95 10.58 -0.67
N HIS A 201 16.38 11.79 -0.61
CA HIS A 201 16.14 12.62 -1.80
C HIS A 201 17.44 12.87 -2.58
N ARG A 202 18.49 13.30 -1.89
CA ARG A 202 19.81 13.55 -2.51
C ARG A 202 20.47 12.28 -3.03
N GLU A 203 20.51 11.23 -2.20
CA GLU A 203 21.26 9.99 -2.52
C GLU A 203 20.64 9.22 -3.69
N PHE A 204 19.31 9.23 -3.82
CA PHE A 204 18.61 8.49 -4.85
C PHE A 204 18.07 9.35 -5.99
N GLY A 205 18.45 10.62 -6.04
CA GLY A 205 18.15 11.53 -7.14
C GLY A 205 16.65 11.73 -7.35
N LEU A 206 15.93 12.06 -6.29
CA LEU A 206 14.50 12.37 -6.39
C LEU A 206 14.32 13.76 -7.04
N ALA A 207 13.22 13.93 -7.77
CA ALA A 207 12.84 15.22 -8.33
C ALA A 207 12.20 16.13 -7.25
N ASP A 208 12.15 17.43 -7.50
CA ASP A 208 11.62 18.42 -6.53
C ASP A 208 10.13 18.19 -6.20
N ASP A 209 9.38 17.54 -7.10
CA ASP A 209 7.98 17.16 -6.89
C ASP A 209 7.81 15.78 -6.21
N GLU A 210 8.90 15.12 -5.82
CA GLU A 210 8.92 13.78 -5.25
C GLU A 210 9.21 13.81 -3.75
N ILE A 211 8.36 13.16 -2.98
CA ILE A 211 8.47 13.05 -1.51
C ILE A 211 8.73 11.59 -1.14
N PRO A 212 9.85 11.25 -0.48
CA PRO A 212 10.03 9.92 0.09
C PRO A 212 9.09 9.77 1.29
N VAL A 213 8.04 8.96 1.12
CA VAL A 213 6.94 8.82 2.10
C VAL A 213 7.29 7.79 3.17
N MET A 214 7.85 6.66 2.77
CA MET A 214 8.28 5.59 3.66
C MET A 214 9.27 4.67 2.96
N LEU A 215 9.96 3.85 3.74
CA LEU A 215 10.69 2.69 3.25
C LEU A 215 9.87 1.44 3.52
N LEU A 216 9.87 0.49 2.59
CA LEU A 216 9.19 -0.80 2.74
C LEU A 216 10.17 -1.92 2.45
N THR A 217 10.56 -2.67 3.48
CA THR A 217 11.34 -3.91 3.30
C THR A 217 10.42 -5.08 2.98
N VAL A 218 10.82 -5.95 2.06
CA VAL A 218 10.07 -7.15 1.67
C VAL A 218 11.06 -8.31 1.45
N GLY A 219 10.66 -9.50 1.90
CA GLY A 219 11.41 -10.74 1.67
C GLY A 219 10.87 -11.91 2.49
N PRO A 220 11.33 -13.14 2.21
CA PRO A 220 11.04 -14.28 3.05
C PRO A 220 11.49 -14.05 4.50
N GLU A 221 10.63 -14.44 5.43
CA GLU A 221 10.88 -14.32 6.87
C GLU A 221 11.68 -15.53 7.39
N ARG A 222 12.53 -15.29 8.40
CA ARG A 222 13.06 -16.35 9.25
C ARG A 222 12.39 -16.34 10.62
N ALA A 223 12.59 -17.41 11.39
CA ALA A 223 12.05 -17.54 12.75
C ALA A 223 12.49 -16.38 13.66
N GLY A 224 11.64 -16.05 14.64
CA GLY A 224 11.90 -15.01 15.64
C GLY A 224 11.12 -13.72 15.45
N ASN A 225 10.36 -13.59 14.37
CA ASN A 225 9.45 -12.47 14.19
C ASN A 225 8.29 -12.52 15.18
N TRP A 226 7.87 -11.36 15.65
CA TRP A 226 6.75 -11.25 16.57
C TRP A 226 5.41 -11.41 15.82
N PRO A 227 4.40 -11.99 16.49
CA PRO A 227 3.05 -12.00 15.96
C PRO A 227 2.48 -10.60 15.86
N GLN A 228 1.30 -10.46 15.25
CA GLN A 228 0.61 -9.19 15.20
C GLN A 228 0.32 -8.70 16.62
N LYS A 229 0.64 -7.42 16.85
CA LYS A 229 0.37 -6.76 18.14
C LYS A 229 -1.13 -6.50 18.31
N PRO A 230 -1.67 -6.52 19.55
CA PRO A 230 -3.04 -6.11 19.81
C PRO A 230 -3.35 -4.74 19.19
N ARG A 231 -4.60 -4.56 18.78
CA ARG A 231 -5.14 -3.31 18.28
C ARG A 231 -6.01 -2.65 19.34
N MET A 232 -6.25 -1.37 19.18
CA MET A 232 -7.22 -0.66 20.03
C MET A 232 -8.60 -1.31 19.91
N PRO A 233 -9.40 -1.30 20.98
CA PRO A 233 -10.79 -1.75 20.94
C PRO A 233 -11.56 -0.97 19.85
N ILE A 234 -12.50 -1.63 19.18
CA ILE A 234 -13.28 -1.00 18.10
C ILE A 234 -14.09 0.20 18.63
N ILE A 235 -14.56 0.14 19.88
CA ILE A 235 -15.30 1.23 20.52
C ILE A 235 -14.49 2.53 20.64
N ASP A 236 -13.16 2.44 20.66
CA ASP A 236 -12.27 3.61 20.76
C ASP A 236 -11.96 4.27 19.41
N VAL A 237 -12.37 3.64 18.30
CA VAL A 237 -12.01 4.06 16.95
C VAL A 237 -13.20 4.14 15.99
N LEU A 238 -14.42 3.84 16.45
CA LEU A 238 -15.65 3.83 15.65
C LEU A 238 -16.78 4.55 16.38
N ASP A 239 -17.31 5.57 15.75
CA ASP A 239 -18.55 6.25 16.12
C ASP A 239 -19.63 6.02 15.05
N PHE A 240 -20.88 5.97 15.50
CA PHE A 240 -22.05 5.94 14.61
C PHE A 240 -22.76 7.29 14.67
N ALA A 241 -23.02 7.92 13.51
CA ALA A 241 -23.75 9.18 13.37
C ALA A 241 -25.15 8.96 12.79
#